data_d266aa5e7a20f4aef7db609464019b8f
#
_entry.id   d266aa5e7a20f4aef7db609464019b8f
#
_cell.length_a   1.000
_cell.length_b   1.000
_cell.length_c   1.000
_cell.angle_alpha   90.00
_cell.angle_beta   90.00
_cell.angle_gamma   90.00
#
_symmetry.space_group_name_H-M   'P 1'
#
loop_
_entity.id
_entity.type
_entity.pdbx_description
1 polymer ?
#
loop_
_entity_poly.entity_id
_entity_poly.type
_entity_poly.pdbx_seq_one_letter_code
_entity_poly.pdbx_strand_id
1 'polypeptide(L)'
;MLILIYNAINKWRGKTILIRKPYKTNKNISRLFYILMMIIFVWFIGIQILGPDEQFFDQSGHSIIYNGTFTWKKSDGTKQNVSVPGRYKVPAKQTMIITTTLPDDYNENVIAIRSSLQDVRFYIDGKLRKEYNAKSLHRFGKNSASRYIFCNTSSADAGKELRLELTTYTSNYSGVVNTIYCGDQMQIWSYIFNHNFSGTVI
;
A
#
# COMPACT_ATOMS: atom_id res chain seq x y z
N MET A 1 21.70 -54.55 -6.23
CA MET A 1 21.22 -53.15 -6.04
C MET A 1 22.28 -52.26 -5.39
N LEU A 2 22.98 -52.66 -4.32
CA LEU A 2 24.03 -51.86 -3.65
C LEU A 2 25.26 -51.54 -4.54
N ILE A 3 25.68 -52.40 -5.42
CA ILE A 3 26.83 -52.24 -6.33
C ILE A 3 26.56 -51.15 -7.38
N LEU A 4 25.31 -50.99 -7.85
CA LEU A 4 24.93 -49.97 -8.82
C LEU A 4 24.94 -48.58 -8.19
N ILE A 5 24.56 -48.47 -6.93
CA ILE A 5 24.58 -47.20 -6.18
C ILE A 5 26.03 -46.78 -5.90
N TYR A 6 26.91 -47.70 -5.55
CA TYR A 6 28.33 -47.43 -5.32
C TYR A 6 29.04 -46.90 -6.59
N ASN A 7 28.77 -47.51 -7.74
CA ASN A 7 29.34 -47.07 -9.02
C ASN A 7 28.78 -45.73 -9.49
N ALA A 8 27.51 -45.39 -9.18
CA ALA A 8 26.93 -44.08 -9.48
C ALA A 8 27.57 -42.98 -8.63
N ILE A 9 27.84 -43.24 -7.35
CA ILE A 9 28.48 -42.26 -6.44
C ILE A 9 29.93 -41.99 -6.87
N ASN A 10 30.67 -43.00 -7.30
CA ASN A 10 32.06 -42.82 -7.76
C ASN A 10 32.13 -42.07 -9.12
N LYS A 11 31.15 -42.28 -9.98
CA LYS A 11 31.05 -41.52 -11.26
C LYS A 11 30.75 -40.02 -11.05
N TRP A 12 30.08 -39.70 -9.93
CA TRP A 12 29.83 -38.28 -9.56
C TRP A 12 31.04 -37.60 -8.90
N ARG A 13 31.89 -38.35 -8.19
CA ARG A 13 33.13 -37.80 -7.59
C ARG A 13 34.21 -37.40 -8.60
N GLY A 14 34.17 -37.92 -9.81
CA GLY A 14 35.13 -37.60 -10.88
C GLY A 14 34.82 -36.33 -11.68
N LYS A 15 33.68 -35.65 -11.47
CA LYS A 15 33.43 -34.34 -12.06
C LYS A 15 34.10 -33.28 -11.19
N THR A 16 35.36 -32.99 -11.55
CA THR A 16 36.05 -31.80 -11.06
C THR A 16 35.14 -30.58 -11.28
N ILE A 17 34.58 -30.06 -10.21
CA ILE A 17 33.88 -28.79 -10.26
C ILE A 17 34.96 -27.79 -10.66
N LEU A 18 34.97 -27.36 -11.92
CA LEU A 18 35.76 -26.21 -12.36
C LEU A 18 35.29 -25.02 -11.55
N ILE A 19 35.91 -24.85 -10.39
CA ILE A 19 35.80 -23.59 -9.62
C ILE A 19 36.33 -22.52 -10.56
N ARG A 20 35.43 -21.82 -11.23
CA ARG A 20 35.79 -20.62 -12.02
C ARG A 20 36.63 -19.75 -11.09
N LYS A 21 37.92 -19.58 -11.43
CA LYS A 21 38.78 -18.63 -10.73
C LYS A 21 38.00 -17.34 -10.55
N PRO A 22 37.95 -16.79 -9.32
CA PRO A 22 37.24 -15.52 -9.10
C PRO A 22 37.81 -14.51 -10.09
N TYR A 23 36.91 -13.91 -10.88
CA TYR A 23 37.26 -12.88 -11.84
C TYR A 23 37.99 -11.75 -11.08
N LYS A 24 39.26 -11.57 -11.37
CA LYS A 24 40.12 -10.55 -10.73
C LYS A 24 39.63 -9.20 -11.21
N THR A 25 38.59 -8.65 -10.58
CA THR A 25 38.08 -7.31 -10.89
C THR A 25 39.22 -6.31 -10.74
N ASN A 26 39.46 -5.54 -11.76
CA ASN A 26 40.46 -4.45 -11.72
C ASN A 26 40.02 -3.48 -10.61
N LYS A 27 40.85 -3.31 -9.58
CA LYS A 27 40.54 -2.46 -8.42
C LYS A 27 40.12 -1.02 -8.83
N ASN A 28 40.61 -0.55 -9.95
CA ASN A 28 40.29 0.78 -10.47
C ASN A 28 38.87 0.83 -11.05
N ILE A 29 38.42 -0.24 -11.73
CA ILE A 29 37.04 -0.35 -12.25
C ILE A 29 36.07 -0.42 -11.10
N SER A 30 36.37 -1.20 -10.06
CA SER A 30 35.53 -1.30 -8.86
C SER A 30 35.42 0.07 -8.15
N ARG A 31 36.52 0.80 -7.98
CA ARG A 31 36.51 2.15 -7.40
C ARG A 31 35.68 3.14 -8.23
N LEU A 32 35.83 3.10 -9.54
CA LEU A 32 35.05 3.95 -10.45
C LEU A 32 33.56 3.67 -10.32
N PHE A 33 33.19 2.40 -10.23
CA PHE A 33 31.80 1.99 -10.02
C PHE A 33 31.22 2.53 -8.70
N TYR A 34 31.97 2.43 -7.59
CA TYR A 34 31.53 2.99 -6.30
C TYR A 34 31.39 4.50 -6.33
N ILE A 35 32.31 5.22 -6.98
CA ILE A 35 32.21 6.68 -7.14
C ILE A 35 30.95 7.04 -7.94
N LEU A 36 30.69 6.33 -9.05
CA LEU A 36 29.50 6.56 -9.87
C LEU A 36 28.20 6.31 -9.07
N MET A 37 28.14 5.22 -8.32
CA MET A 37 27.01 4.91 -7.46
C MET A 37 26.80 5.98 -6.38
N MET A 38 27.86 6.48 -5.77
CA MET A 38 27.81 7.59 -4.80
C MET A 38 27.29 8.88 -5.43
N ILE A 39 27.73 9.21 -6.64
CA ILE A 39 27.24 10.40 -7.36
C ILE A 39 25.74 10.28 -7.64
N ILE A 40 25.28 9.12 -8.15
CA ILE A 40 23.85 8.85 -8.40
C ILE A 40 23.05 8.96 -7.10
N PHE A 41 23.56 8.41 -6.01
CA PHE A 41 22.89 8.44 -4.71
C PHE A 41 22.78 9.88 -4.17
N VAL A 42 23.86 10.65 -4.20
CA VAL A 42 23.85 12.07 -3.79
C VAL A 42 22.91 12.90 -4.67
N TRP A 43 22.93 12.65 -5.99
CA TRP A 43 22.02 13.31 -6.93
C TRP A 43 20.55 12.98 -6.63
N PHE A 44 20.25 11.70 -6.35
CA PHE A 44 18.91 11.26 -5.97
C PHE A 44 18.43 11.93 -4.66
N ILE A 45 19.30 11.97 -3.62
CA ILE A 45 19.01 12.69 -2.37
C ILE A 45 18.82 14.19 -2.63
N GLY A 46 19.66 14.79 -3.46
CA GLY A 46 19.56 16.21 -3.82
C GLY A 46 18.22 16.55 -4.46
N ILE A 47 17.73 15.72 -5.38
CA ILE A 47 16.39 15.89 -5.97
C ILE A 47 15.29 15.79 -4.91
N GLN A 48 15.41 14.87 -3.95
CA GLN A 48 14.41 14.70 -2.89
C GLN A 48 14.38 15.88 -1.91
N ILE A 49 15.54 16.48 -1.62
CA ILE A 49 15.64 17.62 -0.66
C ILE A 49 15.35 18.96 -1.33
N LEU A 50 15.80 19.15 -2.58
CA LEU A 50 15.70 20.42 -3.29
C LEU A 50 14.53 20.47 -4.28
N GLY A 51 13.89 19.32 -4.54
CA GLY A 51 12.69 19.27 -5.37
C GLY A 51 11.55 20.05 -4.70
N PRO A 52 10.83 20.90 -5.42
CA PRO A 52 9.69 21.60 -4.87
C PRO A 52 8.64 20.57 -4.42
N ASP A 53 8.28 20.62 -3.15
CA ASP A 53 7.38 19.67 -2.50
C ASP A 53 5.96 19.60 -3.09
N GLU A 54 5.57 20.57 -3.94
CA GLU A 54 4.16 20.74 -4.35
C GLU A 54 3.91 20.84 -5.86
N GLN A 55 4.92 21.09 -6.70
CA GLN A 55 4.65 21.50 -8.10
C GLN A 55 4.55 20.33 -9.11
N PHE A 56 4.93 19.12 -8.77
CA PHE A 56 4.95 18.03 -9.77
C PHE A 56 3.60 17.34 -9.97
N PHE A 57 2.61 17.53 -9.09
CA PHE A 57 1.39 16.71 -9.10
C PHE A 57 0.07 17.45 -8.86
N ASP A 58 0.07 18.75 -8.67
CA ASP A 58 -1.17 19.53 -8.55
C ASP A 58 -1.44 20.36 -9.81
N GLN A 59 -1.80 19.71 -10.90
CA GLN A 59 -2.35 20.39 -12.07
C GLN A 59 -3.87 20.59 -12.00
N SER A 60 -4.56 20.00 -11.03
CA SER A 60 -6.02 20.05 -10.94
C SER A 60 -6.56 20.87 -9.77
N GLY A 61 -5.72 21.34 -8.84
CA GLY A 61 -6.17 22.12 -7.67
C GLY A 61 -7.05 21.36 -6.68
N HIS A 62 -7.22 20.04 -6.84
CA HIS A 62 -8.04 19.21 -5.96
C HIS A 62 -7.19 18.54 -4.89
N SER A 63 -7.72 18.47 -3.67
CA SER A 63 -7.07 17.80 -2.56
C SER A 63 -7.07 16.28 -2.79
N ILE A 64 -5.87 15.66 -2.83
CA ILE A 64 -5.73 14.21 -2.91
C ILE A 64 -6.28 13.52 -1.65
N ILE A 65 -6.35 14.23 -0.53
CA ILE A 65 -6.97 13.73 0.70
C ILE A 65 -8.46 14.04 0.67
N TYR A 66 -9.28 13.00 0.81
CA TYR A 66 -10.73 13.18 0.91
C TYR A 66 -11.11 13.77 2.28
N ASN A 67 -11.62 14.98 2.30
CA ASN A 67 -11.96 15.74 3.52
C ASN A 67 -13.45 15.66 3.89
N GLY A 68 -14.20 14.69 3.38
CA GLY A 68 -15.61 14.52 3.69
C GLY A 68 -15.87 14.15 5.15
N THR A 69 -17.04 14.53 5.65
CA THR A 69 -17.51 14.14 6.99
C THR A 69 -18.04 12.71 6.95
N PHE A 70 -17.48 11.83 7.78
CA PHE A 70 -17.96 10.45 7.89
C PHE A 70 -18.84 10.26 9.11
N THR A 71 -19.86 9.43 8.95
CA THR A 71 -20.73 8.99 10.03
C THR A 71 -20.51 7.50 10.29
N TRP A 72 -20.18 7.14 11.52
CA TRP A 72 -20.07 5.76 11.97
C TRP A 72 -21.42 5.27 12.51
N LYS A 73 -21.95 4.20 11.93
CA LYS A 73 -23.10 3.47 12.44
C LYS A 73 -22.63 2.37 13.38
N LYS A 74 -22.88 2.53 14.67
CA LYS A 74 -22.55 1.53 15.70
C LYS A 74 -23.52 0.36 15.67
N SER A 75 -23.13 -0.76 16.29
CA SER A 75 -23.98 -1.96 16.41
C SER A 75 -25.26 -1.75 17.22
N ASP A 76 -25.29 -0.77 18.11
CA ASP A 76 -26.48 -0.36 18.87
C ASP A 76 -27.45 0.54 18.06
N GLY A 77 -27.12 0.79 16.78
CA GLY A 77 -27.91 1.65 15.89
C GLY A 77 -27.58 3.15 16.02
N THR A 78 -26.79 3.55 17.01
CA THR A 78 -26.41 4.97 17.17
C THR A 78 -25.48 5.41 16.04
N LYS A 79 -25.59 6.69 15.65
CA LYS A 79 -24.73 7.32 14.66
C LYS A 79 -23.80 8.31 15.34
N GLN A 80 -22.55 8.30 14.96
CA GLN A 80 -21.51 9.21 15.47
C GLN A 80 -20.69 9.77 14.31
N ASN A 81 -20.48 11.07 14.27
CA ASN A 81 -19.52 11.66 13.34
C ASN A 81 -18.11 11.26 13.73
N VAL A 82 -17.31 10.91 12.74
CA VAL A 82 -15.94 10.47 12.90
C VAL A 82 -15.01 11.26 12.00
N SER A 83 -13.85 11.60 12.53
CA SER A 83 -12.76 12.17 11.76
C SER A 83 -11.94 11.07 11.10
N VAL A 84 -11.48 11.33 9.90
CA VAL A 84 -10.60 10.42 9.13
C VAL A 84 -9.35 11.22 8.74
N PRO A 85 -8.15 10.72 9.09
CA PRO A 85 -7.86 9.46 9.81
C PRO A 85 -8.23 9.51 11.29
N GLY A 86 -8.47 8.31 11.88
CA GLY A 86 -8.83 8.21 13.28
C GLY A 86 -8.76 6.81 13.85
N ARG A 87 -8.89 6.70 15.18
CA ARG A 87 -8.96 5.41 15.89
C ARG A 87 -10.12 5.38 16.87
N TYR A 88 -10.94 4.37 16.77
CA TYR A 88 -12.19 4.23 17.51
C TYR A 88 -12.22 2.90 18.28
N LYS A 89 -12.98 2.86 19.37
CA LYS A 89 -13.14 1.64 20.17
C LYS A 89 -14.12 0.68 19.48
N VAL A 90 -13.57 -0.24 18.69
CA VAL A 90 -14.33 -1.31 18.01
C VAL A 90 -13.75 -2.65 18.45
N PRO A 91 -14.53 -3.61 18.95
CA PRO A 91 -14.04 -4.95 19.26
C PRO A 91 -13.45 -5.65 18.04
N ALA A 92 -12.44 -6.50 18.25
CA ALA A 92 -11.89 -7.32 17.18
C ALA A 92 -13.00 -8.21 16.57
N LYS A 93 -12.92 -8.46 15.27
CA LYS A 93 -13.90 -9.22 14.46
C LYS A 93 -15.25 -8.50 14.25
N GLN A 94 -15.47 -7.35 14.87
CA GLN A 94 -16.65 -6.53 14.58
C GLN A 94 -16.35 -5.62 13.38
N THR A 95 -17.35 -5.49 12.49
CA THR A 95 -17.24 -4.60 11.33
C THR A 95 -17.60 -3.18 11.74
N MET A 96 -16.68 -2.23 11.46
CA MET A 96 -16.95 -0.81 11.53
C MET A 96 -17.52 -0.35 10.20
N ILE A 97 -18.69 0.28 10.23
CA ILE A 97 -19.35 0.81 9.03
C ILE A 97 -19.35 2.32 9.11
N ILE A 98 -18.65 2.95 8.17
CA ILE A 98 -18.63 4.41 8.03
C ILE A 98 -19.24 4.81 6.69
N THR A 99 -20.01 5.89 6.69
CA THR A 99 -20.69 6.41 5.50
C THR A 99 -20.44 7.90 5.33
N THR A 100 -20.41 8.32 4.08
CA THR A 100 -20.39 9.73 3.68
C THR A 100 -21.15 9.87 2.36
N THR A 101 -21.58 11.08 2.02
CA THR A 101 -22.09 11.39 0.69
C THR A 101 -20.98 12.02 -0.13
N LEU A 102 -20.74 11.50 -1.32
CA LEU A 102 -19.79 12.12 -2.25
C LEU A 102 -20.31 13.50 -2.66
N PRO A 103 -19.44 14.51 -2.83
CA PRO A 103 -19.85 15.84 -3.28
C PRO A 103 -20.60 15.80 -4.60
N ASP A 104 -21.47 16.78 -4.84
CA ASP A 104 -22.23 16.86 -6.11
C ASP A 104 -21.33 17.20 -7.31
N ASP A 105 -20.19 17.83 -7.05
CA ASP A 105 -19.14 18.15 -8.03
C ASP A 105 -18.04 17.06 -8.11
N TYR A 106 -18.27 15.89 -7.49
CA TYR A 106 -17.31 14.80 -7.47
C TYR A 106 -16.96 14.33 -8.89
N ASN A 107 -15.68 14.35 -9.24
CA ASN A 107 -15.17 13.96 -10.56
C ASN A 107 -13.87 13.15 -10.50
N GLU A 108 -13.66 12.42 -9.41
CA GLU A 108 -12.45 11.64 -9.24
C GLU A 108 -12.60 10.21 -9.75
N ASN A 109 -11.51 9.66 -10.32
CA ASN A 109 -11.52 8.33 -10.91
C ASN A 109 -11.34 7.22 -9.89
N VAL A 110 -10.77 7.51 -8.73
CA VAL A 110 -10.42 6.51 -7.73
C VAL A 110 -10.57 7.06 -6.32
N ILE A 111 -11.08 6.21 -5.43
CA ILE A 111 -10.97 6.38 -3.97
C ILE A 111 -10.10 5.25 -3.43
N ALA A 112 -9.18 5.58 -2.51
CA ALA A 112 -8.26 4.62 -1.93
C ALA A 112 -8.16 4.74 -0.41
N ILE A 113 -7.89 3.62 0.27
CA ILE A 113 -7.59 3.55 1.70
C ILE A 113 -6.51 2.50 1.96
N ARG A 114 -5.70 2.70 3.00
CA ARG A 114 -4.78 1.67 3.49
C ARG A 114 -5.52 0.67 4.38
N SER A 115 -5.36 -0.65 4.12
CA SER A 115 -6.11 -1.68 4.84
C SER A 115 -5.72 -1.88 6.30
N SER A 116 -4.46 -1.61 6.70
CA SER A 116 -3.97 -1.85 8.08
C SER A 116 -4.37 -3.21 8.66
N LEU A 117 -4.16 -4.30 7.89
CA LEU A 117 -4.52 -5.67 8.25
C LEU A 117 -6.04 -5.90 8.45
N GLN A 118 -6.86 -5.09 7.80
CA GLN A 118 -8.31 -5.17 7.82
C GLN A 118 -8.86 -5.68 6.49
N ASP A 119 -10.00 -6.36 6.54
CA ASP A 119 -10.87 -6.52 5.38
C ASP A 119 -11.50 -5.15 5.09
N VAL A 120 -11.56 -4.78 3.82
CA VAL A 120 -12.10 -3.49 3.38
C VAL A 120 -13.11 -3.75 2.27
N ARG A 121 -14.31 -3.22 2.42
CA ARG A 121 -15.34 -3.23 1.37
C ARG A 121 -15.81 -1.83 1.09
N PHE A 122 -15.86 -1.49 -0.20
CA PHE A 122 -16.39 -0.23 -0.70
C PHE A 122 -17.76 -0.48 -1.34
N TYR A 123 -18.74 0.30 -0.91
CA TYR A 123 -20.07 0.33 -1.52
C TYR A 123 -20.36 1.75 -2.00
N ILE A 124 -20.92 1.87 -3.18
CA ILE A 124 -21.47 3.14 -3.70
C ILE A 124 -22.91 2.91 -4.04
N ASP A 125 -23.79 3.73 -3.47
CA ASP A 125 -25.23 3.60 -3.64
C ASP A 125 -25.74 2.18 -3.28
N GLY A 126 -25.23 1.63 -2.17
CA GLY A 126 -25.54 0.29 -1.69
C GLY A 126 -24.93 -0.87 -2.49
N LYS A 127 -24.28 -0.61 -3.64
CA LYS A 127 -23.67 -1.64 -4.49
C LYS A 127 -22.22 -1.86 -4.14
N LEU A 128 -21.80 -3.12 -3.93
CA LEU A 128 -20.39 -3.48 -3.70
C LEU A 128 -19.57 -3.18 -4.96
N ARG A 129 -18.58 -2.30 -4.83
CA ARG A 129 -17.67 -1.91 -5.92
C ARG A 129 -16.29 -2.58 -5.78
N LYS A 130 -15.79 -2.70 -4.55
CA LYS A 130 -14.48 -3.29 -4.29
C LYS A 130 -14.49 -4.04 -2.97
N GLU A 131 -13.86 -5.20 -2.96
CA GLU A 131 -13.61 -5.99 -1.75
C GLU A 131 -12.13 -6.35 -1.67
N TYR A 132 -11.59 -6.25 -0.47
CA TYR A 132 -10.29 -6.77 -0.10
C TYR A 132 -10.44 -7.60 1.16
N ASN A 133 -10.02 -8.86 1.09
CA ASN A 133 -10.07 -9.78 2.22
C ASN A 133 -8.65 -10.07 2.69
N ALA A 134 -8.30 -9.56 3.86
CA ALA A 134 -6.98 -9.69 4.44
C ALA A 134 -6.60 -11.15 4.75
N LYS A 135 -7.58 -12.03 5.03
CA LYS A 135 -7.34 -13.45 5.33
C LYS A 135 -7.04 -14.29 4.09
N SER A 136 -7.58 -13.95 2.93
CA SER A 136 -7.49 -14.80 1.73
C SER A 136 -6.14 -14.74 1.02
N LEU A 137 -5.24 -13.80 1.40
CA LEU A 137 -4.01 -13.51 0.68
C LEU A 137 -2.74 -14.05 1.34
N HIS A 138 -2.86 -15.12 2.14
CA HIS A 138 -1.70 -15.78 2.74
C HIS A 138 -0.91 -16.58 1.70
N ARG A 139 0.01 -15.95 1.01
CA ARG A 139 1.02 -16.67 0.20
C ARG A 139 2.24 -17.06 1.02
N PHE A 140 2.61 -16.28 2.01
CA PHE A 140 3.76 -16.53 2.88
C PHE A 140 3.47 -16.07 4.31
N GLY A 141 3.38 -17.02 5.25
CA GLY A 141 3.20 -16.73 6.67
C GLY A 141 1.75 -16.52 7.12
N LYS A 142 1.58 -16.23 8.42
CA LYS A 142 0.26 -16.12 9.09
C LYS A 142 -0.34 -14.71 9.08
N ASN A 143 0.41 -13.70 8.63
CA ASN A 143 -0.01 -12.30 8.67
C ASN A 143 -0.28 -11.77 7.27
N SER A 144 -1.44 -11.17 7.08
CA SER A 144 -1.73 -10.40 5.87
C SER A 144 -0.95 -9.09 5.87
N ALA A 145 -0.49 -8.67 4.70
CA ALA A 145 0.18 -7.38 4.55
C ALA A 145 -0.84 -6.24 4.54
N SER A 146 -0.49 -5.11 5.16
CA SER A 146 -1.19 -3.85 4.90
C SER A 146 -0.93 -3.43 3.46
N ARG A 147 -1.98 -3.03 2.73
CA ARG A 147 -1.86 -2.53 1.35
C ARG A 147 -2.86 -1.41 1.10
N TYR A 148 -2.59 -0.62 0.09
CA TYR A 148 -3.55 0.36 -0.41
C TYR A 148 -4.57 -0.34 -1.31
N ILE A 149 -5.85 -0.09 -1.03
CA ILE A 149 -6.99 -0.64 -1.77
C ILE A 149 -7.59 0.49 -2.57
N PHE A 150 -7.63 0.33 -3.88
CA PHE A 150 -8.15 1.29 -4.83
C PHE A 150 -9.52 0.84 -5.31
N CYS A 151 -10.51 1.72 -5.21
CA CYS A 151 -11.87 1.53 -5.71
C CYS A 151 -12.12 2.52 -6.84
N ASN A 152 -12.46 2.03 -8.02
CA ASN A 152 -12.77 2.87 -9.17
C ASN A 152 -14.10 3.60 -8.93
N THR A 153 -14.08 4.89 -9.21
CA THR A 153 -15.22 5.81 -9.14
C THR A 153 -15.30 6.62 -10.42
N SER A 154 -16.30 7.46 -10.55
CA SER A 154 -16.46 8.35 -11.68
C SER A 154 -17.36 9.54 -11.30
N SER A 155 -17.47 10.53 -12.18
CA SER A 155 -18.42 11.63 -12.02
C SER A 155 -19.89 11.16 -11.90
N ALA A 156 -20.24 9.98 -12.43
CA ALA A 156 -21.56 9.40 -12.26
C ALA A 156 -21.87 8.97 -10.81
N ASP A 157 -20.86 8.97 -9.92
CA ASP A 157 -21.02 8.63 -8.50
C ASP A 157 -21.19 9.89 -7.62
N ALA A 158 -21.17 11.09 -8.20
CA ALA A 158 -21.45 12.34 -7.51
C ALA A 158 -22.82 12.30 -6.79
N GLY A 159 -22.89 12.85 -5.59
CA GLY A 159 -24.08 12.89 -4.74
C GLY A 159 -24.49 11.55 -4.14
N LYS A 160 -23.81 10.43 -4.46
CA LYS A 160 -24.15 9.10 -3.94
C LYS A 160 -23.52 8.80 -2.59
N GLU A 161 -24.14 7.89 -1.85
CA GLU A 161 -23.58 7.38 -0.59
C GLU A 161 -22.36 6.50 -0.86
N LEU A 162 -21.22 6.88 -0.27
CA LEU A 162 -20.05 6.03 -0.11
C LEU A 162 -20.10 5.37 1.26
N ARG A 163 -20.13 4.03 1.30
CA ARG A 163 -20.06 3.24 2.51
C ARG A 163 -18.81 2.38 2.52
N LEU A 164 -18.07 2.48 3.62
CA LEU A 164 -16.87 1.66 3.88
C LEU A 164 -17.16 0.71 5.03
N GLU A 165 -16.85 -0.55 4.85
CA GLU A 165 -16.89 -1.58 5.88
C GLU A 165 -15.47 -2.05 6.18
N LEU A 166 -15.06 -1.90 7.44
CA LEU A 166 -13.72 -2.22 7.91
C LEU A 166 -13.81 -3.30 8.99
N THR A 167 -13.23 -4.48 8.75
CA THR A 167 -13.22 -5.57 9.70
C THR A 167 -11.81 -6.04 9.97
N THR A 168 -11.40 -6.11 11.22
CA THR A 168 -10.09 -6.65 11.61
C THR A 168 -10.24 -7.82 12.56
N TYR A 169 -9.26 -8.72 12.48
CA TYR A 169 -9.19 -9.91 13.32
C TYR A 169 -8.28 -9.74 14.53
N THR A 170 -7.56 -8.62 14.60
CA THR A 170 -6.61 -8.29 15.67
C THR A 170 -7.09 -7.07 16.43
N SER A 171 -6.94 -7.09 17.77
CA SER A 171 -7.29 -5.95 18.63
C SER A 171 -6.49 -4.69 18.33
N ASN A 172 -5.22 -4.86 17.88
CA ASN A 172 -4.30 -3.74 17.69
C ASN A 172 -4.71 -2.81 16.54
N TYR A 173 -5.43 -3.31 15.52
CA TYR A 173 -5.85 -2.53 14.36
C TYR A 173 -7.37 -2.33 14.30
N SER A 174 -8.10 -2.80 15.34
CA SER A 174 -9.55 -2.63 15.40
C SER A 174 -9.92 -1.17 15.57
N GLY A 175 -10.87 -0.70 14.77
CA GLY A 175 -11.36 0.67 14.77
C GLY A 175 -10.36 1.71 14.22
N VAL A 176 -9.28 1.28 13.57
CA VAL A 176 -8.39 2.19 12.84
C VAL A 176 -9.02 2.52 11.48
N VAL A 177 -9.20 3.80 11.22
CA VAL A 177 -9.59 4.32 9.91
C VAL A 177 -8.44 5.16 9.40
N ASN A 178 -7.80 4.71 8.33
CA ASN A 178 -6.69 5.45 7.72
C ASN A 178 -7.20 6.58 6.83
N THR A 179 -6.30 7.48 6.44
CA THR A 179 -6.57 8.52 5.46
C THR A 179 -7.18 7.91 4.21
N ILE A 180 -8.25 8.55 3.73
CA ILE A 180 -8.90 8.21 2.47
C ILE A 180 -8.37 9.19 1.43
N TYR A 181 -7.96 8.64 0.31
CA TYR A 181 -7.41 9.40 -0.82
C TYR A 181 -8.41 9.36 -1.96
N CYS A 182 -8.47 10.44 -2.74
CA CYS A 182 -9.25 10.51 -3.98
C CYS A 182 -8.43 11.20 -5.07
N GLY A 183 -8.68 10.86 -6.32
CA GLY A 183 -7.96 11.42 -7.45
C GLY A 183 -7.67 10.40 -8.53
N ASP A 184 -6.64 10.65 -9.34
CA ASP A 184 -6.08 9.64 -10.24
C ASP A 184 -5.16 8.68 -9.50
N GLN A 185 -5.13 7.43 -9.91
CA GLN A 185 -4.34 6.39 -9.23
C GLN A 185 -2.84 6.71 -9.19
N MET A 186 -2.29 7.31 -10.25
CA MET A 186 -0.87 7.69 -10.29
C MET A 186 -0.57 8.88 -9.38
N GLN A 187 -1.47 9.85 -9.31
CA GLN A 187 -1.37 10.99 -8.40
C GLN A 187 -1.38 10.52 -6.93
N ILE A 188 -2.32 9.62 -6.57
CA ILE A 188 -2.39 9.03 -5.23
C ILE A 188 -1.10 8.29 -4.89
N TRP A 189 -0.55 7.46 -5.80
CA TRP A 189 0.71 6.77 -5.57
C TRP A 189 1.87 7.73 -5.36
N SER A 190 1.96 8.76 -6.19
CA SER A 190 3.01 9.78 -6.08
C SER A 190 2.95 10.52 -4.76
N TYR A 191 1.74 10.90 -4.33
CA TYR A 191 1.51 11.55 -3.04
C TYR A 191 1.95 10.64 -1.88
N ILE A 192 1.49 9.38 -1.86
CA ILE A 192 1.84 8.39 -0.84
C ILE A 192 3.35 8.19 -0.78
N PHE A 193 4.01 8.08 -1.94
CA PHE A 193 5.44 7.85 -2.02
C PHE A 193 6.22 9.04 -1.46
N ASN A 194 5.90 10.25 -1.88
CA ASN A 194 6.58 11.47 -1.43
C ASN A 194 6.42 11.68 0.09
N HIS A 195 5.20 11.51 0.63
CA HIS A 195 4.95 11.70 2.05
C HIS A 195 5.58 10.62 2.94
N ASN A 196 5.61 9.38 2.49
CA ASN A 196 6.24 8.31 3.27
C ASN A 196 7.77 8.34 3.16
N PHE A 197 8.34 8.86 2.08
CA PHE A 197 9.78 8.93 1.89
C PHE A 197 10.40 10.07 2.70
N SER A 198 9.77 11.24 2.73
CA SER A 198 10.22 12.38 3.54
C SER A 198 10.16 12.11 5.04
N GLY A 199 9.19 11.32 5.52
CA GLY A 199 9.09 10.92 6.93
C GLY A 199 10.10 9.85 7.39
N THR A 200 10.83 9.20 6.47
CA THR A 200 11.79 8.13 6.80
C THR A 200 13.24 8.62 6.84
N VAL A 201 13.51 9.84 6.39
CA VAL A 201 14.88 10.40 6.26
C VAL A 201 15.20 11.43 7.36
N ILE A 202 14.30 11.67 8.33
CA ILE A 202 14.56 12.56 9.48
C ILE A 202 14.86 11.73 10.73
#